data_f41c9e3b1c4b498acddead7cfaa8b16c
#
_entry.id   f41c9e3b1c4b498acddead7cfaa8b16c
#
_cell.length_a   1.000
_cell.length_b   1.000
_cell.length_c   1.000
_cell.angle_alpha   90.00
_cell.angle_beta   90.00
_cell.angle_gamma   90.00
#
_symmetry.space_group_name_H-M   'P 1'
#
loop_
_entity.id
_entity.type
_entity.pdbx_description
1 polymer ?
#
loop_
_entity_poly.entity_id
_entity_poly.type
_entity_poly.pdbx_seq_one_letter_code
_entity_poly.pdbx_strand_id
1 'polypeptide(L)'
;MSKRKFALFCIVPMLLSAAASAQPAAPHDIIIRNAIVMTATHGTIPNGSVWIHNGKIQAVGETVNAPPGPHVTFIDAGGKYLTPGIIDCHSHIALNDDVNEATSPVTPQMMMKDAFDYQDKAIYRALAGGVTTSLLLHGSANMIGGQAVVIKHKYGATRDEMLFPNAPRSIKFASGENPKRVYGSRDQLPSTRMGNFAVQRQALVEAQDYMREWDAYHDKIKRNDKDKDKDSKDATPPKRDLKLEALADVLRGNLMVQIHIYRADEMLTEIAMAKEFGYKIRAFHHALEAYKVADQLAANNIAIATFSDWWGYKQEAWDAIPWNAVMAMRKGVRVAIKSDSEDFNRRLNQEAAKTIRYGGATEDEALKMITINPAWIIGVDDKVGSIEVGKDADLVIWDGYPLSSYGVPEKVLIDGEIYFDRQQPGLGTTHYK
;
A
#
# COMPACT_ATOMS: atom_id res chain seq x y z
N MET A 1 -75.29 35.47 17.93
CA MET A 1 -74.55 34.75 16.83
C MET A 1 -73.18 34.42 17.37
N SER A 2 -72.98 33.17 17.85
CA SER A 2 -71.75 32.69 18.51
C SER A 2 -70.85 32.00 17.47
N LYS A 3 -69.63 32.47 17.23
CA LYS A 3 -68.64 31.84 16.37
C LYS A 3 -67.80 30.85 17.22
N ARG A 4 -68.05 29.57 17.06
CA ARG A 4 -67.22 28.50 17.57
C ARG A 4 -65.98 28.34 16.71
N LYS A 5 -64.77 28.51 17.32
CA LYS A 5 -63.50 28.20 16.71
C LYS A 5 -63.21 26.69 16.92
N PHE A 6 -63.07 25.96 15.81
CA PHE A 6 -62.54 24.58 15.84
C PHE A 6 -61.03 24.64 15.82
N ALA A 7 -60.38 24.11 16.83
CA ALA A 7 -58.96 23.87 16.86
C ALA A 7 -58.69 22.47 16.32
N LEU A 8 -57.98 22.39 15.21
CA LEU A 8 -57.52 21.15 14.57
C LEU A 8 -56.21 20.72 15.23
N PHE A 9 -56.19 19.66 16.01
CA PHE A 9 -55.00 19.06 16.56
C PHE A 9 -54.40 18.11 15.51
N CYS A 10 -53.27 18.49 14.87
CA CYS A 10 -52.48 17.58 14.09
C CYS A 10 -51.59 16.73 15.01
N ILE A 11 -51.93 15.44 15.14
CA ILE A 11 -51.09 14.46 15.76
C ILE A 11 -50.08 14.00 14.69
N VAL A 12 -48.81 14.41 14.85
CA VAL A 12 -47.69 13.88 14.03
C VAL A 12 -47.22 12.58 14.69
N PRO A 13 -47.31 11.44 14.01
CA PRO A 13 -46.76 10.22 14.57
C PRO A 13 -45.22 10.30 14.52
N MET A 14 -44.61 10.25 15.69
CA MET A 14 -43.16 10.14 15.88
C MET A 14 -42.77 8.71 15.52
N LEU A 15 -42.27 8.48 14.31
CA LEU A 15 -41.60 7.25 13.91
C LEU A 15 -40.29 7.13 14.67
N LEU A 16 -40.29 6.33 15.75
CA LEU A 16 -39.03 5.85 16.33
C LEU A 16 -38.41 4.87 15.33
N SER A 17 -37.41 5.33 14.60
CA SER A 17 -36.49 4.44 13.90
C SER A 17 -35.63 3.71 14.93
N ALA A 18 -35.99 2.45 15.21
CA ALA A 18 -35.10 1.55 15.93
C ALA A 18 -33.84 1.35 15.06
N ALA A 19 -32.73 1.92 15.48
CA ALA A 19 -31.42 1.55 14.95
C ALA A 19 -31.22 0.06 15.29
N ALA A 20 -31.35 -0.80 14.28
CA ALA A 20 -30.96 -2.19 14.41
C ALA A 20 -29.45 -2.19 14.67
N SER A 21 -29.05 -2.42 15.92
CA SER A 21 -27.68 -2.74 16.25
C SER A 21 -27.38 -4.06 15.54
N ALA A 22 -26.48 -4.04 14.53
CA ALA A 22 -25.98 -5.26 13.92
C ALA A 22 -25.38 -6.11 15.05
N GLN A 23 -25.97 -7.27 15.32
CA GLN A 23 -25.38 -8.24 16.23
C GLN A 23 -23.99 -8.61 15.67
N PRO A 24 -22.95 -8.65 16.52
CA PRO A 24 -21.64 -9.13 16.07
C PRO A 24 -21.84 -10.53 15.46
N ALA A 25 -21.30 -10.74 14.27
CA ALA A 25 -21.32 -12.05 13.63
C ALA A 25 -20.78 -13.10 14.62
N ALA A 26 -21.43 -14.27 14.68
CA ALA A 26 -20.96 -15.35 15.54
C ALA A 26 -19.50 -15.67 15.21
N PRO A 27 -18.65 -15.97 16.22
CA PRO A 27 -17.24 -16.30 15.98
C PRO A 27 -17.14 -17.41 14.94
N HIS A 28 -16.40 -17.16 13.86
CA HIS A 28 -16.22 -18.11 12.78
C HIS A 28 -14.77 -18.61 12.79
N ASP A 29 -14.62 -19.92 12.97
CA ASP A 29 -13.35 -20.61 12.92
C ASP A 29 -13.17 -21.30 11.58
N ILE A 30 -11.99 -21.14 10.98
CA ILE A 30 -11.59 -21.85 9.77
C ILE A 30 -10.29 -22.60 10.07
N ILE A 31 -10.27 -23.89 9.68
CA ILE A 31 -9.07 -24.69 9.71
C ILE A 31 -8.72 -25.11 8.29
N ILE A 32 -7.61 -24.60 7.79
CA ILE A 32 -6.99 -25.09 6.56
C ILE A 32 -6.02 -26.19 6.97
N ARG A 33 -6.17 -27.39 6.39
CA ARG A 33 -5.36 -28.57 6.73
C ARG A 33 -4.79 -29.25 5.49
N ASN A 34 -3.82 -30.15 5.71
CA ASN A 34 -3.16 -30.91 4.65
C ASN A 34 -2.55 -30.00 3.58
N ALA A 35 -1.92 -28.88 3.99
CA ALA A 35 -1.29 -27.92 3.09
C ALA A 35 0.24 -27.99 3.19
N ILE A 36 0.91 -27.69 2.07
CA ILE A 36 2.33 -27.31 2.09
C ILE A 36 2.34 -25.80 2.41
N VAL A 37 2.61 -25.47 3.68
CA VAL A 37 2.50 -24.09 4.17
C VAL A 37 3.84 -23.38 4.00
N MET A 38 3.93 -22.45 3.05
CA MET A 38 5.08 -21.57 2.84
C MET A 38 4.87 -20.28 3.66
N THR A 39 5.49 -20.17 4.83
CA THR A 39 5.19 -19.10 5.79
C THR A 39 5.75 -17.74 5.42
N ALA A 40 6.70 -17.67 4.52
CA ALA A 40 7.54 -16.53 4.14
C ALA A 40 8.59 -16.11 5.21
N THR A 41 8.41 -16.44 6.48
CA THR A 41 9.32 -16.01 7.56
C THR A 41 9.95 -17.17 8.33
N HIS A 42 9.26 -18.30 8.41
CA HIS A 42 9.69 -19.47 9.18
C HIS A 42 9.88 -20.74 8.33
N GLY A 43 10.12 -20.56 7.01
CA GLY A 43 10.30 -21.66 6.07
C GLY A 43 8.98 -22.35 5.69
N THR A 44 9.08 -23.59 5.20
CA THR A 44 7.95 -24.38 4.68
C THR A 44 7.62 -25.54 5.60
N ILE A 45 6.33 -25.73 5.92
CA ILE A 45 5.80 -26.89 6.66
C ILE A 45 5.15 -27.83 5.63
N PRO A 46 5.74 -29.03 5.40
CA PRO A 46 5.33 -29.90 4.28
C PRO A 46 3.91 -30.45 4.38
N ASN A 47 3.39 -30.63 5.57
CA ASN A 47 2.03 -31.07 5.85
C ASN A 47 1.48 -30.26 7.02
N GLY A 48 1.15 -29.01 6.74
CA GLY A 48 0.76 -28.02 7.74
C GLY A 48 -0.73 -27.77 7.78
N SER A 49 -1.09 -27.11 8.87
CA SER A 49 -2.44 -26.63 9.12
C SER A 49 -2.38 -25.19 9.67
N VAL A 50 -3.41 -24.40 9.36
CA VAL A 50 -3.59 -23.04 9.86
C VAL A 50 -4.98 -22.92 10.45
N TRP A 51 -5.06 -22.47 11.72
CA TRP A 51 -6.31 -22.12 12.37
C TRP A 51 -6.51 -20.61 12.32
N ILE A 52 -7.67 -20.21 11.83
CA ILE A 52 -8.11 -18.83 11.68
C ILE A 52 -9.33 -18.62 12.61
N HIS A 53 -9.30 -17.56 13.41
CA HIS A 53 -10.40 -17.15 14.27
C HIS A 53 -10.68 -15.67 14.07
N ASN A 54 -11.91 -15.33 13.68
CA ASN A 54 -12.31 -13.94 13.42
C ASN A 54 -11.34 -13.18 12.49
N GLY A 55 -10.96 -13.80 11.40
CA GLY A 55 -10.07 -13.20 10.41
C GLY A 55 -8.58 -13.17 10.74
N LYS A 56 -8.18 -13.68 11.94
CA LYS A 56 -6.79 -13.71 12.40
C LYS A 56 -6.25 -15.13 12.49
N ILE A 57 -4.96 -15.27 12.18
CA ILE A 57 -4.24 -16.53 12.35
C ILE A 57 -4.03 -16.75 13.85
N GLN A 58 -4.58 -17.84 14.38
CA GLN A 58 -4.44 -18.23 15.79
C GLN A 58 -3.36 -19.27 16.03
N ALA A 59 -3.19 -20.19 15.06
CA ALA A 59 -2.15 -21.20 15.11
C ALA A 59 -1.70 -21.60 13.72
N VAL A 60 -0.44 -22.00 13.59
CA VAL A 60 0.17 -22.57 12.39
C VAL A 60 1.16 -23.65 12.81
N GLY A 61 1.12 -24.81 12.14
CA GLY A 61 2.00 -25.93 12.46
C GLY A 61 1.58 -27.20 11.73
N GLU A 62 2.23 -28.34 11.99
CA GLU A 62 1.81 -29.65 11.45
C GLU A 62 0.42 -30.03 11.97
N THR A 63 0.13 -29.69 13.22
CA THR A 63 -1.17 -29.92 13.85
C THR A 63 -1.62 -28.66 14.57
N VAL A 64 -2.86 -28.27 14.41
CA VAL A 64 -3.48 -27.15 15.14
C VAL A 64 -4.66 -27.68 15.95
N ASN A 65 -4.74 -27.27 17.22
CA ASN A 65 -5.84 -27.62 18.12
C ASN A 65 -6.85 -26.47 18.12
N ALA A 66 -7.88 -26.59 17.29
CA ALA A 66 -9.01 -25.67 17.37
C ALA A 66 -9.96 -26.06 18.51
N PRO A 67 -10.67 -25.10 19.09
CA PRO A 67 -11.68 -25.40 20.07
C PRO A 67 -12.80 -26.22 19.42
N PRO A 68 -13.36 -27.21 20.13
CA PRO A 68 -14.51 -27.96 19.64
C PRO A 68 -15.72 -27.03 19.55
N GLY A 69 -16.40 -27.00 18.41
CA GLY A 69 -17.61 -26.21 18.23
C GLY A 69 -18.32 -26.45 16.90
N PRO A 70 -19.62 -26.17 16.81
CA PRO A 70 -20.40 -26.39 15.59
C PRO A 70 -20.12 -25.35 14.48
N HIS A 71 -19.31 -24.33 14.76
CA HIS A 71 -19.04 -23.21 13.84
C HIS A 71 -17.65 -23.27 13.21
N VAL A 72 -17.01 -24.45 13.14
CA VAL A 72 -15.70 -24.64 12.52
C VAL A 72 -15.86 -25.07 11.07
N THR A 73 -15.35 -24.26 10.14
CA THR A 73 -15.25 -24.63 8.72
C THR A 73 -13.91 -25.29 8.45
N PHE A 74 -13.91 -26.47 7.84
CA PHE A 74 -12.69 -27.15 7.42
C PHE A 74 -12.48 -26.95 5.92
N ILE A 75 -11.28 -26.51 5.55
CA ILE A 75 -10.77 -26.43 4.18
C ILE A 75 -9.65 -27.45 4.07
N ASP A 76 -9.86 -28.52 3.30
CA ASP A 76 -8.83 -29.51 3.01
C ASP A 76 -8.05 -29.04 1.77
N ALA A 77 -6.80 -28.69 1.95
CA ALA A 77 -5.93 -28.26 0.85
C ALA A 77 -5.45 -29.43 -0.02
N GLY A 78 -5.58 -30.69 0.44
CA GLY A 78 -5.26 -31.88 -0.34
C GLY A 78 -3.82 -31.93 -0.83
N GLY A 79 -2.86 -31.47 -0.03
CA GLY A 79 -1.43 -31.42 -0.40
C GLY A 79 -1.05 -30.21 -1.27
N LYS A 80 -1.95 -29.25 -1.47
CA LYS A 80 -1.69 -28.01 -2.22
C LYS A 80 -0.88 -27.01 -1.39
N TYR A 81 -0.29 -26.04 -2.08
CA TYR A 81 0.48 -24.97 -1.43
C TYR A 81 -0.43 -23.92 -0.81
N LEU A 82 -0.05 -23.46 0.37
CA LEU A 82 -0.65 -22.34 1.08
C LEU A 82 0.41 -21.28 1.31
N THR A 83 0.18 -20.07 0.82
CA THR A 83 1.07 -18.92 0.99
C THR A 83 0.35 -17.76 1.66
N PRO A 84 1.08 -16.76 2.21
CA PRO A 84 0.50 -15.45 2.45
C PRO A 84 -0.05 -14.87 1.14
N GLY A 85 -1.02 -13.98 1.23
CA GLY A 85 -1.47 -13.18 0.11
C GLY A 85 -0.32 -12.37 -0.51
N ILE A 86 -0.30 -12.28 -1.82
CA ILE A 86 0.65 -11.44 -2.55
C ILE A 86 0.30 -9.97 -2.32
N ILE A 87 1.31 -9.13 -2.17
CA ILE A 87 1.18 -7.69 -1.96
C ILE A 87 1.87 -6.94 -3.09
N ASP A 88 1.12 -6.07 -3.76
CA ASP A 88 1.66 -5.16 -4.76
C ASP A 88 1.90 -3.78 -4.17
N CYS A 89 3.16 -3.46 -3.86
CA CYS A 89 3.51 -2.18 -3.26
C CYS A 89 3.64 -1.02 -4.27
N HIS A 90 3.27 -1.23 -5.53
CA HIS A 90 3.23 -0.18 -6.54
C HIS A 90 2.19 -0.53 -7.61
N SER A 91 0.99 -0.06 -7.42
CA SER A 91 -0.12 -0.31 -8.32
C SER A 91 -0.83 0.98 -8.73
N HIS A 92 -1.42 0.96 -9.92
CA HIS A 92 -2.30 2.00 -10.44
C HIS A 92 -3.68 1.45 -10.82
N ILE A 93 -4.01 0.23 -10.37
CA ILE A 93 -5.35 -0.36 -10.59
C ILE A 93 -6.44 0.50 -9.94
N ALA A 94 -7.64 0.38 -10.46
CA ALA A 94 -8.82 1.05 -9.89
C ALA A 94 -8.73 2.60 -9.86
N LEU A 95 -7.94 3.21 -10.74
CA LEU A 95 -7.81 4.67 -10.83
C LEU A 95 -8.38 5.24 -12.11
N ASN A 96 -8.86 4.42 -13.05
CA ASN A 96 -9.56 4.84 -14.27
C ASN A 96 -8.88 6.03 -14.99
N ASP A 97 -7.55 5.93 -15.24
CA ASP A 97 -6.68 6.98 -15.79
C ASP A 97 -6.42 8.21 -14.90
N ASP A 98 -7.06 8.33 -13.72
CA ASP A 98 -6.82 9.42 -12.76
C ASP A 98 -5.52 9.19 -11.93
N VAL A 99 -4.46 8.83 -12.63
CA VAL A 99 -3.18 8.46 -12.01
C VAL A 99 -2.32 9.68 -11.68
N ASN A 100 -2.46 10.78 -12.45
CA ASN A 100 -1.61 11.95 -12.33
C ASN A 100 -2.39 13.26 -12.33
N GLU A 101 -2.28 14.05 -11.26
CA GLU A 101 -2.70 15.45 -11.27
C GLU A 101 -1.54 16.32 -11.81
N ALA A 102 -1.40 16.38 -13.13
CA ALA A 102 -0.24 16.97 -13.80
C ALA A 102 -0.38 18.48 -14.10
N THR A 103 -1.25 19.19 -13.39
CA THR A 103 -1.44 20.66 -13.57
C THR A 103 -0.38 21.49 -12.83
N SER A 104 0.30 20.88 -11.84
CA SER A 104 1.41 21.49 -11.09
C SER A 104 2.47 20.43 -10.79
N PRO A 105 3.77 20.75 -10.77
CA PRO A 105 4.82 19.79 -10.43
C PRO A 105 4.82 19.37 -8.95
N VAL A 106 4.04 20.04 -8.09
CA VAL A 106 3.97 19.78 -6.65
C VAL A 106 2.51 19.78 -6.20
N THR A 107 1.96 18.58 -5.92
CA THR A 107 0.54 18.35 -5.58
C THR A 107 0.37 17.39 -4.39
N PRO A 108 1.08 17.59 -3.26
CA PRO A 108 1.09 16.64 -2.14
C PRO A 108 -0.24 16.54 -1.39
N GLN A 109 -1.18 17.48 -1.63
CA GLN A 109 -2.51 17.49 -1.05
C GLN A 109 -3.49 16.53 -1.74
N MET A 110 -3.18 16.04 -2.94
CA MET A 110 -4.03 15.08 -3.64
C MET A 110 -4.03 13.74 -2.92
N MET A 111 -5.17 13.08 -2.86
CA MET A 111 -5.35 11.83 -2.13
C MET A 111 -5.90 10.74 -3.06
N MET A 112 -5.13 9.67 -3.31
CA MET A 112 -5.55 8.57 -4.19
C MET A 112 -6.84 7.89 -3.73
N LYS A 113 -7.11 7.91 -2.42
CA LYS A 113 -8.38 7.38 -1.87
C LYS A 113 -9.63 8.08 -2.42
N ASP A 114 -9.51 9.32 -2.93
CA ASP A 114 -10.65 10.09 -3.44
C ASP A 114 -10.96 9.74 -4.91
N ALA A 115 -9.98 9.17 -5.64
CA ALA A 115 -10.12 8.75 -7.04
C ALA A 115 -10.35 7.24 -7.22
N PHE A 116 -10.14 6.44 -6.19
CA PHE A 116 -10.17 4.98 -6.30
C PHE A 116 -11.59 4.44 -6.57
N ASP A 117 -11.71 3.67 -7.66
CA ASP A 117 -12.92 2.95 -8.07
C ASP A 117 -12.93 1.53 -7.48
N TYR A 118 -13.69 1.33 -6.41
CA TYR A 118 -13.82 0.05 -5.72
C TYR A 118 -14.56 -1.04 -6.55
N GLN A 119 -15.17 -0.67 -7.67
CA GLN A 119 -15.88 -1.57 -8.58
C GLN A 119 -15.03 -2.02 -9.77
N ASP A 120 -13.80 -1.52 -9.90
CA ASP A 120 -12.93 -1.86 -11.02
C ASP A 120 -12.63 -3.37 -11.03
N LYS A 121 -12.90 -3.99 -12.18
CA LYS A 121 -12.64 -5.43 -12.41
C LYS A 121 -11.17 -5.81 -12.33
N ALA A 122 -10.25 -4.84 -12.42
CA ALA A 122 -8.83 -5.09 -12.21
C ALA A 122 -8.54 -5.62 -10.80
N ILE A 123 -9.34 -5.21 -9.78
CA ILE A 123 -9.25 -5.75 -8.41
C ILE A 123 -9.55 -7.26 -8.40
N TYR A 124 -10.61 -7.70 -9.09
CA TYR A 124 -10.94 -9.12 -9.19
C TYR A 124 -9.89 -9.92 -9.97
N ARG A 125 -9.32 -9.32 -11.04
CA ARG A 125 -8.22 -9.96 -11.78
C ARG A 125 -6.96 -10.11 -10.94
N ALA A 126 -6.66 -9.13 -10.09
CA ALA A 126 -5.55 -9.19 -9.14
C ALA A 126 -5.76 -10.31 -8.11
N LEU A 127 -6.98 -10.44 -7.55
CA LEU A 127 -7.36 -11.57 -6.69
C LEU A 127 -7.14 -12.92 -7.37
N ALA A 128 -7.57 -13.07 -8.64
CA ALA A 128 -7.35 -14.28 -9.43
C ALA A 128 -5.86 -14.60 -9.63
N GLY A 129 -4.96 -13.65 -9.42
CA GLY A 129 -3.51 -13.80 -9.35
C GLY A 129 -2.94 -14.02 -7.95
N GLY A 130 -3.79 -14.05 -6.92
CA GLY A 130 -3.37 -14.21 -5.52
C GLY A 130 -2.98 -12.92 -4.82
N VAL A 131 -3.23 -11.75 -5.42
CA VAL A 131 -2.93 -10.44 -4.81
C VAL A 131 -4.06 -10.06 -3.87
N THR A 132 -3.75 -9.86 -2.60
CA THR A 132 -4.73 -9.53 -1.55
C THR A 132 -4.69 -8.07 -1.14
N THR A 133 -3.56 -7.40 -1.35
CA THR A 133 -3.33 -6.01 -0.91
C THR A 133 -2.52 -5.26 -1.95
N SER A 134 -2.88 -3.99 -2.19
CA SER A 134 -2.11 -3.08 -3.05
C SER A 134 -1.95 -1.70 -2.44
N LEU A 135 -0.80 -1.06 -2.74
CA LEU A 135 -0.59 0.37 -2.55
C LEU A 135 -0.93 1.08 -3.86
N LEU A 136 -2.03 1.84 -3.87
CA LEU A 136 -2.39 2.70 -4.99
C LEU A 136 -1.61 4.00 -4.90
N LEU A 137 -0.72 4.21 -5.87
CA LEU A 137 0.18 5.36 -5.89
C LEU A 137 -0.27 6.40 -6.94
N HIS A 138 -0.04 7.67 -6.61
CA HIS A 138 0.00 8.72 -7.63
C HIS A 138 1.10 8.39 -8.65
N GLY A 139 0.88 8.70 -9.92
CA GLY A 139 1.86 8.47 -10.97
C GLY A 139 3.12 9.33 -10.81
N SER A 140 3.96 9.32 -11.81
CA SER A 140 5.29 9.96 -11.76
C SER A 140 5.42 11.21 -12.63
N ALA A 141 4.31 11.84 -13.00
CA ALA A 141 4.34 13.11 -13.73
C ALA A 141 4.88 14.26 -12.86
N ASN A 142 4.63 14.24 -11.57
CA ASN A 142 4.92 15.31 -10.61
C ASN A 142 6.20 15.02 -9.83
N MET A 143 6.99 16.05 -9.54
CA MET A 143 8.15 15.93 -8.65
C MET A 143 7.72 15.52 -7.24
N ILE A 144 6.63 16.11 -6.74
CA ILE A 144 5.93 15.70 -5.53
C ILE A 144 4.47 15.52 -5.91
N GLY A 145 4.04 14.27 -5.96
CA GLY A 145 2.67 13.88 -6.28
C GLY A 145 1.80 13.72 -5.04
N GLY A 146 0.69 12.98 -5.20
CA GLY A 146 -0.31 12.79 -4.16
C GLY A 146 0.03 11.72 -3.12
N GLN A 147 -0.81 11.68 -2.09
CA GLN A 147 -0.78 10.69 -1.02
C GLN A 147 -1.42 9.39 -1.50
N ALA A 148 -0.73 8.29 -1.26
CA ALA A 148 -1.18 6.95 -1.63
C ALA A 148 -2.22 6.39 -0.66
N VAL A 149 -2.87 5.30 -1.07
CA VAL A 149 -3.80 4.54 -0.24
C VAL A 149 -3.52 3.05 -0.34
N VAL A 150 -3.56 2.36 0.79
CA VAL A 150 -3.48 0.89 0.85
C VAL A 150 -4.89 0.32 0.83
N ILE A 151 -5.13 -0.64 -0.05
CA ILE A 151 -6.41 -1.34 -0.14
C ILE A 151 -6.22 -2.86 0.04
N LYS A 152 -7.20 -3.52 0.68
CA LYS A 152 -7.41 -4.97 0.60
C LYS A 152 -8.36 -5.26 -0.56
N HIS A 153 -8.05 -6.25 -1.38
CA HIS A 153 -8.82 -6.60 -2.59
C HIS A 153 -10.14 -7.32 -2.27
N LYS A 154 -10.94 -6.78 -1.37
CA LYS A 154 -12.26 -7.31 -0.99
C LYS A 154 -13.30 -7.01 -2.06
N TYR A 155 -13.11 -7.54 -3.26
CA TYR A 155 -13.98 -7.26 -4.39
C TYR A 155 -15.44 -7.61 -4.09
N GLY A 156 -16.34 -6.66 -4.33
CA GLY A 156 -17.75 -6.77 -3.95
C GLY A 156 -18.10 -6.11 -2.62
N ALA A 157 -17.11 -5.73 -1.81
CA ALA A 157 -17.32 -4.93 -0.61
C ALA A 157 -17.47 -3.44 -0.94
N THR A 158 -17.84 -2.64 0.05
CA THR A 158 -17.89 -1.19 -0.09
C THR A 158 -16.49 -0.60 -0.16
N ARG A 159 -16.39 0.64 -0.65
CA ARG A 159 -15.14 1.39 -0.72
C ARG A 159 -14.41 1.43 0.63
N ASP A 160 -15.13 1.74 1.71
CA ASP A 160 -14.53 1.88 3.04
C ASP A 160 -14.04 0.54 3.62
N GLU A 161 -14.74 -0.57 3.32
CA GLU A 161 -14.32 -1.92 3.71
C GLU A 161 -13.07 -2.40 2.97
N MET A 162 -12.79 -1.86 1.77
CA MET A 162 -11.56 -2.12 1.03
C MET A 162 -10.36 -1.34 1.56
N LEU A 163 -10.55 -0.21 2.22
CA LEU A 163 -9.44 0.54 2.80
C LEU A 163 -8.73 -0.30 3.86
N PHE A 164 -7.41 -0.41 3.77
CA PHE A 164 -6.65 -1.18 4.78
C PHE A 164 -6.70 -0.46 6.14
N PRO A 165 -7.22 -1.11 7.20
CA PRO A 165 -7.44 -0.44 8.49
C PRO A 165 -6.13 0.07 9.12
N ASN A 166 -6.08 1.38 9.42
CA ASN A 166 -4.93 2.02 10.07
C ASN A 166 -3.59 1.82 9.33
N ALA A 167 -3.61 1.66 8.01
CA ALA A 167 -2.39 1.67 7.23
C ALA A 167 -1.68 3.03 7.37
N PRO A 168 -0.35 3.05 7.54
CA PRO A 168 0.39 4.30 7.57
C PRO A 168 0.22 5.09 6.28
N ARG A 169 0.17 6.41 6.39
CA ARG A 169 0.08 7.30 5.23
C ARG A 169 1.40 7.32 4.47
N SER A 170 1.33 7.39 3.16
CA SER A 170 2.51 7.56 2.30
C SER A 170 2.25 8.54 1.16
N ILE A 171 3.33 9.03 0.56
CA ILE A 171 3.28 10.03 -0.50
C ILE A 171 4.24 9.64 -1.62
N LYS A 172 3.88 9.93 -2.86
CA LYS A 172 4.69 9.65 -4.04
C LYS A 172 5.49 10.87 -4.46
N PHE A 173 6.81 10.73 -4.47
CA PHE A 173 7.73 11.63 -5.16
C PHE A 173 8.17 11.00 -6.48
N ALA A 174 8.74 11.80 -7.38
CA ALA A 174 9.32 11.30 -8.61
C ALA A 174 10.51 12.14 -9.05
N SER A 175 11.54 11.47 -9.57
CA SER A 175 12.69 12.08 -10.23
C SER A 175 12.83 11.53 -11.65
N GLY A 176 13.81 12.03 -12.40
CA GLY A 176 14.15 11.50 -13.70
C GLY A 176 13.43 12.12 -14.88
N GLU A 177 13.24 11.32 -15.93
CA GLU A 177 12.75 11.84 -17.21
C GLU A 177 11.26 12.12 -17.23
N ASN A 178 10.44 11.46 -16.38
CA ASN A 178 9.01 11.62 -16.43
C ASN A 178 8.57 13.04 -16.08
N PRO A 179 8.90 13.62 -14.89
CA PRO A 179 8.51 15.00 -14.58
C PRO A 179 9.10 16.00 -15.56
N LYS A 180 10.39 15.89 -15.90
CA LYS A 180 11.01 16.83 -16.83
C LYS A 180 10.41 16.78 -18.24
N ARG A 181 9.92 15.62 -18.70
CA ARG A 181 9.21 15.50 -19.97
C ARG A 181 7.82 16.13 -19.90
N VAL A 182 7.08 15.83 -18.84
CA VAL A 182 5.69 16.34 -18.69
C VAL A 182 5.66 17.87 -18.63
N TYR A 183 6.52 18.50 -17.83
CA TYR A 183 6.52 19.94 -17.69
C TYR A 183 7.39 20.62 -18.75
N GLY A 184 8.51 20.03 -19.14
CA GLY A 184 9.35 20.56 -20.21
C GLY A 184 8.66 20.64 -21.57
N SER A 185 7.74 19.71 -21.88
CA SER A 185 6.93 19.79 -23.10
C SER A 185 5.89 20.92 -23.08
N ARG A 186 5.69 21.57 -21.95
CA ARG A 186 4.81 22.71 -21.72
C ARG A 186 5.57 24.02 -21.47
N ASP A 187 6.88 24.02 -21.72
CA ASP A 187 7.80 25.14 -21.40
C ASP A 187 7.75 25.56 -19.92
N GLN A 188 7.56 24.57 -19.02
CA GLN A 188 7.48 24.75 -17.58
C GLN A 188 8.62 24.07 -16.84
N LEU A 189 8.89 24.52 -15.62
CA LEU A 189 9.82 23.87 -14.69
C LEU A 189 9.13 22.64 -14.05
N PRO A 190 9.80 21.45 -13.97
CA PRO A 190 11.16 21.16 -14.41
C PRO A 190 11.25 20.72 -15.86
N SER A 191 12.28 21.16 -16.58
CA SER A 191 12.63 20.66 -17.91
C SER A 191 13.98 19.92 -17.94
N THR A 192 14.68 19.90 -16.82
CA THR A 192 15.99 19.27 -16.63
C THR A 192 16.06 18.51 -15.31
N ARG A 193 17.06 17.63 -15.11
CA ARG A 193 17.31 17.00 -13.80
C ARG A 193 17.65 18.01 -12.72
N MET A 194 18.39 19.08 -13.05
CA MET A 194 18.61 20.19 -12.12
C MET A 194 17.31 20.83 -11.66
N GLY A 195 16.39 21.03 -12.62
CA GLY A 195 15.05 21.57 -12.36
C GLY A 195 14.23 20.65 -11.46
N ASN A 196 14.34 19.31 -11.62
CA ASN A 196 13.68 18.34 -10.75
C ASN A 196 14.03 18.63 -9.28
N PHE A 197 15.31 18.61 -8.94
CA PHE A 197 15.76 18.80 -7.57
C PHE A 197 15.54 20.23 -7.05
N ALA A 198 15.59 21.24 -7.93
CA ALA A 198 15.26 22.62 -7.55
C ALA A 198 13.79 22.75 -7.12
N VAL A 199 12.85 22.15 -7.85
CA VAL A 199 11.42 22.16 -7.50
C VAL A 199 11.17 21.46 -6.17
N GLN A 200 11.75 20.28 -5.94
CA GLN A 200 11.61 19.58 -4.66
C GLN A 200 12.17 20.43 -3.51
N ARG A 201 13.40 20.96 -3.68
CA ARG A 201 14.05 21.76 -2.64
C ARG A 201 13.23 22.99 -2.30
N GLN A 202 12.71 23.70 -3.30
CA GLN A 202 11.87 24.88 -3.07
C GLN A 202 10.62 24.52 -2.27
N ALA A 203 9.93 23.45 -2.62
CA ALA A 203 8.72 23.01 -1.92
C ALA A 203 9.00 22.61 -0.46
N LEU A 204 10.13 21.98 -0.19
CA LEU A 204 10.55 21.60 1.17
C LEU A 204 10.95 22.82 2.02
N VAL A 205 11.59 23.84 1.42
CA VAL A 205 11.86 25.12 2.10
C VAL A 205 10.57 25.82 2.49
N GLU A 206 9.61 25.92 1.57
CA GLU A 206 8.29 26.49 1.85
C GLU A 206 7.57 25.75 2.99
N ALA A 207 7.69 24.43 3.04
CA ALA A 207 7.13 23.65 4.14
C ALA A 207 7.82 23.90 5.48
N GLN A 208 9.16 24.09 5.49
CA GLN A 208 9.89 24.46 6.71
C GLN A 208 9.47 25.84 7.23
N ASP A 209 9.25 26.82 6.33
CA ASP A 209 8.75 28.15 6.69
C ASP A 209 7.35 28.05 7.32
N TYR A 210 6.47 27.32 6.67
CA TYR A 210 5.12 27.05 7.18
C TYR A 210 5.13 26.38 8.57
N MET A 211 6.01 25.39 8.78
CA MET A 211 6.15 24.75 10.09
C MET A 211 6.60 25.76 11.16
N ARG A 212 7.59 26.63 10.86
CA ARG A 212 8.06 27.64 11.79
C ARG A 212 6.97 28.63 12.18
N GLU A 213 6.12 29.05 11.25
CA GLU A 213 4.99 29.93 11.54
C GLU A 213 3.99 29.28 12.51
N TRP A 214 3.63 28.01 12.26
CA TRP A 214 2.73 27.25 13.13
C TRP A 214 3.34 26.98 14.51
N ASP A 215 4.62 26.65 14.59
CA ASP A 215 5.31 26.40 15.85
C ASP A 215 5.38 27.71 16.71
N ALA A 216 5.70 28.84 16.07
CA ALA A 216 5.67 30.14 16.74
C ALA A 216 4.27 30.50 17.26
N TYR A 217 3.22 30.24 16.50
CA TYR A 217 1.83 30.42 16.94
C TYR A 217 1.49 29.54 18.14
N HIS A 218 1.80 28.24 18.10
CA HIS A 218 1.53 27.33 19.20
C HIS A 218 2.32 27.66 20.46
N ASP A 219 3.57 28.12 20.33
CA ASP A 219 4.38 28.56 21.47
C ASP A 219 3.83 29.82 22.10
N LYS A 220 3.31 30.77 21.30
CA LYS A 220 2.62 31.95 21.80
C LYS A 220 1.38 31.57 22.61
N ILE A 221 0.53 30.65 22.11
CA ILE A 221 -0.63 30.17 22.85
C ILE A 221 -0.23 29.51 24.17
N LYS A 222 0.77 28.58 24.16
CA LYS A 222 1.23 27.90 25.37
C LYS A 222 1.77 28.83 26.46
N ARG A 223 2.48 29.90 26.08
CA ARG A 223 2.98 30.93 27.04
C ARG A 223 1.82 31.66 27.64
N ASN A 224 0.86 32.06 26.86
CA ASN A 224 -0.30 32.82 27.27
C ASN A 224 -1.21 32.06 28.27
N ASP A 225 -1.36 30.74 28.09
CA ASP A 225 -2.09 29.88 29.03
C ASP A 225 -1.42 29.82 30.42
N LYS A 226 -0.08 29.97 30.48
CA LYS A 226 0.67 29.94 31.74
C LYS A 226 0.64 31.27 32.48
N ASP A 227 0.72 32.40 31.76
CA ASP A 227 0.93 33.72 32.36
C ASP A 227 -0.37 34.52 32.58
N LYS A 228 -1.55 34.02 32.17
CA LYS A 228 -2.85 34.71 32.18
C LYS A 228 -2.80 36.12 31.55
N ASP A 229 -1.86 36.32 30.62
CA ASP A 229 -1.63 37.61 29.99
C ASP A 229 -2.74 37.95 29.00
N LYS A 230 -3.24 39.22 29.05
CA LYS A 230 -4.39 39.65 28.23
C LYS A 230 -4.08 39.71 26.73
N ASP A 231 -2.80 39.78 26.34
CA ASP A 231 -2.35 39.80 24.94
C ASP A 231 -2.54 38.49 24.18
N SER A 232 -2.98 37.42 24.88
CA SER A 232 -3.23 36.11 24.32
C SER A 232 -4.44 36.03 23.38
N LYS A 233 -5.41 36.92 23.55
CA LYS A 233 -6.67 36.90 22.79
C LYS A 233 -6.51 37.31 21.33
N ASP A 234 -5.36 37.91 20.98
CA ASP A 234 -5.10 38.45 19.63
C ASP A 234 -4.15 37.59 18.75
N ALA A 235 -3.81 36.38 19.20
CA ALA A 235 -2.98 35.51 18.37
C ALA A 235 -3.81 34.90 17.20
N THR A 236 -3.63 35.44 16.01
CA THR A 236 -4.26 34.91 14.79
C THR A 236 -3.47 33.71 14.32
N PRO A 237 -4.13 32.52 14.05
CA PRO A 237 -3.46 31.38 13.52
C PRO A 237 -2.94 31.66 12.09
N PRO A 238 -1.82 31.05 11.67
CA PRO A 238 -1.38 31.08 10.29
C PRO A 238 -2.46 30.54 9.35
N LYS A 239 -2.46 31.00 8.10
CA LYS A 239 -3.38 30.51 7.09
C LYS A 239 -3.08 29.03 6.81
N ARG A 240 -4.11 28.17 6.82
CA ARG A 240 -3.97 26.79 6.43
C ARG A 240 -3.68 26.66 4.93
N ASP A 241 -2.70 25.81 4.60
CA ASP A 241 -2.37 25.42 3.23
C ASP A 241 -2.20 23.89 3.18
N LEU A 242 -3.12 23.21 2.52
CA LEU A 242 -3.16 21.74 2.46
C LEU A 242 -1.91 21.15 1.79
N LYS A 243 -1.32 21.88 0.84
CA LYS A 243 -0.08 21.49 0.19
C LYS A 243 1.08 21.49 1.18
N LEU A 244 1.22 22.58 1.94
CA LEU A 244 2.29 22.76 2.93
C LEU A 244 2.06 21.88 4.17
N GLU A 245 0.81 21.61 4.56
CA GLU A 245 0.47 20.65 5.63
C GLU A 245 0.98 19.26 5.29
N ALA A 246 0.74 18.78 4.05
CA ALA A 246 1.20 17.46 3.61
C ALA A 246 2.75 17.37 3.59
N LEU A 247 3.44 18.43 3.15
CA LEU A 247 4.90 18.48 3.17
C LEU A 247 5.46 18.59 4.59
N ALA A 248 4.79 19.33 5.48
CA ALA A 248 5.13 19.37 6.91
C ALA A 248 5.02 17.96 7.53
N ASP A 249 4.02 17.17 7.15
CA ASP A 249 3.89 15.77 7.58
C ASP A 249 5.04 14.89 7.05
N VAL A 250 5.56 15.14 5.85
CA VAL A 250 6.79 14.50 5.34
C VAL A 250 7.98 14.82 6.24
N LEU A 251 8.20 16.10 6.53
CA LEU A 251 9.33 16.57 7.35
C LEU A 251 9.23 16.09 8.81
N ARG A 252 8.02 15.92 9.35
CA ARG A 252 7.78 15.34 10.68
C ARG A 252 7.86 13.82 10.72
N GLY A 253 7.94 13.15 9.57
CA GLY A 253 7.96 11.69 9.46
C GLY A 253 6.59 11.02 9.58
N ASN A 254 5.49 11.78 9.46
CA ASN A 254 4.11 11.28 9.49
C ASN A 254 3.65 10.70 8.15
N LEU A 255 4.38 10.98 7.06
CA LEU A 255 4.17 10.43 5.73
C LEU A 255 5.41 9.67 5.27
N MET A 256 5.25 8.40 4.88
CA MET A 256 6.31 7.60 4.29
C MET A 256 6.56 8.03 2.85
N VAL A 257 7.79 8.39 2.51
CA VAL A 257 8.15 8.86 1.18
C VAL A 257 8.50 7.68 0.26
N GLN A 258 7.75 7.57 -0.84
CA GLN A 258 7.90 6.57 -1.90
C GLN A 258 8.38 7.31 -3.17
N ILE A 259 9.54 7.00 -3.72
CA ILE A 259 10.13 7.79 -4.80
C ILE A 259 10.27 6.97 -6.09
N HIS A 260 9.61 7.42 -7.17
CA HIS A 260 9.87 6.94 -8.52
C HIS A 260 11.24 7.42 -8.98
N ILE A 261 12.14 6.50 -9.29
CA ILE A 261 13.52 6.79 -9.67
C ILE A 261 14.13 5.58 -10.38
N TYR A 262 15.03 5.83 -11.34
CA TYR A 262 15.70 4.76 -12.11
C TYR A 262 17.19 4.71 -11.87
N ARG A 263 17.86 5.87 -11.91
CA ARG A 263 19.29 6.02 -12.02
C ARG A 263 19.99 6.07 -10.66
N ALA A 264 21.17 5.51 -10.60
CA ALA A 264 22.00 5.47 -9.41
C ALA A 264 22.43 6.87 -8.92
N ASP A 265 22.81 7.76 -9.84
CA ASP A 265 23.24 9.13 -9.52
C ASP A 265 22.08 9.96 -8.92
N GLU A 266 20.86 9.78 -9.41
CA GLU A 266 19.68 10.45 -8.86
C GLU A 266 19.31 9.87 -7.49
N MET A 267 19.44 8.53 -7.27
CA MET A 267 19.22 7.92 -5.95
C MET A 267 20.14 8.52 -4.89
N LEU A 268 21.43 8.74 -5.22
CA LEU A 268 22.37 9.39 -4.31
C LEU A 268 22.00 10.84 -4.04
N THR A 269 21.48 11.55 -5.03
CA THR A 269 21.00 12.94 -4.88
C THR A 269 19.76 13.01 -3.98
N GLU A 270 18.82 12.09 -4.12
CA GLU A 270 17.64 11.98 -3.23
C GLU A 270 18.03 11.64 -1.79
N ILE A 271 19.01 10.76 -1.59
CA ILE A 271 19.55 10.47 -0.25
C ILE A 271 20.17 11.72 0.38
N ALA A 272 20.91 12.52 -0.42
CA ALA A 272 21.49 13.77 0.05
C ALA A 272 20.40 14.80 0.40
N MET A 273 19.35 14.91 -0.44
CA MET A 273 18.19 15.77 -0.19
C MET A 273 17.46 15.37 1.10
N ALA A 274 17.22 14.08 1.30
CA ALA A 274 16.58 13.57 2.50
C ALA A 274 17.37 13.93 3.77
N LYS A 275 18.70 13.88 3.69
CA LYS A 275 19.60 14.32 4.80
C LYS A 275 19.58 15.84 5.00
N GLU A 276 19.56 16.62 3.91
CA GLU A 276 19.48 18.08 3.95
C GLU A 276 18.23 18.58 4.68
N PHE A 277 17.09 17.95 4.43
CA PHE A 277 15.79 18.36 4.97
C PHE A 277 15.30 17.53 6.18
N GLY A 278 15.98 16.43 6.51
CA GLY A 278 15.69 15.62 7.70
C GLY A 278 14.52 14.65 7.55
N TYR A 279 14.05 14.36 6.33
CA TYR A 279 13.02 13.34 6.11
C TYR A 279 13.61 11.97 5.80
N LYS A 280 12.76 10.93 5.85
CA LYS A 280 13.17 9.54 5.58
C LYS A 280 12.53 9.03 4.30
N ILE A 281 13.34 8.43 3.42
CA ILE A 281 12.88 7.71 2.24
C ILE A 281 12.54 6.28 2.66
N ARG A 282 11.32 5.83 2.38
CA ARG A 282 10.89 4.45 2.67
C ARG A 282 11.37 3.49 1.60
N ALA A 283 11.12 3.82 0.33
CA ALA A 283 11.53 3.00 -0.79
C ALA A 283 11.75 3.81 -2.06
N PHE A 284 12.68 3.34 -2.88
CA PHE A 284 12.82 3.73 -4.27
C PHE A 284 12.04 2.74 -5.16
N HIS A 285 11.21 3.27 -6.03
CA HIS A 285 10.42 2.50 -6.96
C HIS A 285 11.07 2.49 -8.35
N HIS A 286 10.98 1.37 -9.04
CA HIS A 286 11.74 0.97 -10.22
C HIS A 286 13.20 0.70 -9.86
N ALA A 287 13.97 1.71 -9.51
CA ALA A 287 15.33 1.59 -8.99
C ALA A 287 16.20 0.61 -9.79
N LEU A 288 16.13 0.70 -11.13
CA LEU A 288 16.73 -0.30 -12.03
C LEU A 288 18.27 -0.33 -11.98
N GLU A 289 18.90 0.74 -11.48
CA GLU A 289 20.33 0.82 -11.24
C GLU A 289 20.70 0.68 -9.75
N ALA A 290 19.81 0.15 -8.90
CA ALA A 290 20.08 0.01 -7.46
C ALA A 290 21.30 -0.85 -7.15
N TYR A 291 21.61 -1.83 -8.00
CA TYR A 291 22.81 -2.67 -7.87
C TYR A 291 24.13 -1.87 -7.84
N LYS A 292 24.17 -0.66 -8.46
CA LYS A 292 25.33 0.22 -8.47
C LYS A 292 25.57 0.93 -7.13
N VAL A 293 24.50 1.13 -6.34
CA VAL A 293 24.49 1.92 -5.09
C VAL A 293 23.87 1.18 -3.90
N ALA A 294 23.86 -0.16 -3.98
CA ALA A 294 23.20 -0.99 -3.00
C ALA A 294 23.72 -0.82 -1.57
N ASP A 295 25.03 -0.60 -1.40
CA ASP A 295 25.65 -0.34 -0.09
C ASP A 295 25.10 0.96 0.54
N GLN A 296 24.88 2.01 -0.26
CA GLN A 296 24.29 3.27 0.20
C GLN A 296 22.81 3.11 0.56
N LEU A 297 22.06 2.32 -0.21
CA LEU A 297 20.66 2.01 0.09
C LEU A 297 20.53 1.25 1.41
N ALA A 298 21.34 0.21 1.60
CA ALA A 298 21.37 -0.57 2.84
C ALA A 298 21.76 0.30 4.05
N ALA A 299 22.81 1.12 3.92
CA ALA A 299 23.27 2.02 4.99
C ALA A 299 22.22 3.05 5.43
N ASN A 300 21.29 3.43 4.54
CA ASN A 300 20.20 4.37 4.85
C ASN A 300 18.86 3.66 5.12
N ASN A 301 18.82 2.33 5.18
CA ASN A 301 17.61 1.50 5.36
C ASN A 301 16.50 1.84 4.33
N ILE A 302 16.90 2.07 3.08
CA ILE A 302 16.00 2.36 1.97
C ILE A 302 15.73 1.05 1.22
N ALA A 303 14.45 0.69 1.10
CA ALA A 303 14.04 -0.47 0.30
C ALA A 303 13.98 -0.12 -1.20
N ILE A 304 13.89 -1.15 -2.04
CA ILE A 304 13.53 -0.98 -3.45
C ILE A 304 12.31 -1.81 -3.81
N ALA A 305 11.44 -1.23 -4.64
CA ALA A 305 10.34 -1.91 -5.32
C ALA A 305 10.66 -1.91 -6.82
N THR A 306 11.13 -3.05 -7.35
CA THR A 306 11.73 -3.12 -8.69
C THR A 306 10.99 -4.11 -9.60
N PHE A 307 11.36 -4.12 -10.87
CA PHE A 307 10.99 -5.16 -11.84
C PHE A 307 12.02 -6.29 -11.84
N SER A 308 11.62 -7.48 -12.31
CA SER A 308 12.51 -8.62 -12.40
C SER A 308 13.46 -8.54 -13.60
N ASP A 309 12.92 -8.18 -14.77
CA ASP A 309 13.66 -8.28 -16.03
C ASP A 309 13.25 -7.24 -17.08
N TRP A 310 12.70 -6.10 -16.66
CA TRP A 310 12.30 -5.03 -17.57
C TRP A 310 13.47 -4.08 -17.82
N TRP A 311 13.98 -4.04 -19.04
CA TRP A 311 15.05 -3.15 -19.46
C TRP A 311 14.79 -2.56 -20.85
N GLY A 312 15.51 -1.48 -21.19
CA GLY A 312 15.60 -0.93 -22.53
C GLY A 312 14.33 -0.28 -23.08
N TYR A 313 13.22 -0.23 -22.33
CA TYR A 313 11.96 0.34 -22.80
C TYR A 313 11.92 1.88 -22.77
N LYS A 314 12.90 2.52 -22.14
CA LYS A 314 13.15 3.95 -22.15
C LYS A 314 14.61 4.25 -21.78
N GLN A 315 15.07 5.50 -22.01
CA GLN A 315 16.47 5.90 -21.81
C GLN A 315 17.00 5.56 -20.41
N GLU A 316 16.22 5.82 -19.36
CA GLU A 316 16.63 5.55 -17.98
C GLU A 316 16.67 4.06 -17.61
N ALA A 317 16.15 3.18 -18.46
CA ALA A 317 16.12 1.75 -18.25
C ALA A 317 17.19 0.98 -19.04
N TRP A 318 18.16 1.67 -19.67
CA TRP A 318 19.18 1.02 -20.50
C TRP A 318 20.15 0.18 -19.68
N ASP A 319 20.52 0.63 -18.48
CA ASP A 319 21.44 -0.08 -17.60
C ASP A 319 20.71 -1.03 -16.63
N ALA A 320 19.42 -1.29 -16.86
CA ALA A 320 18.69 -2.28 -16.12
C ALA A 320 19.21 -3.69 -16.41
N ILE A 321 19.35 -4.50 -15.37
CA ILE A 321 19.81 -5.88 -15.48
C ILE A 321 18.89 -6.83 -14.67
N PRO A 322 18.69 -8.08 -15.12
CA PRO A 322 17.82 -9.04 -14.42
C PRO A 322 18.32 -9.43 -13.02
N TRP A 323 19.60 -9.20 -12.74
CA TRP A 323 20.23 -9.51 -11.43
C TRP A 323 20.01 -8.41 -10.38
N ASN A 324 19.53 -7.22 -10.77
CA ASN A 324 19.41 -6.04 -9.90
C ASN A 324 18.79 -6.36 -8.54
N ALA A 325 17.64 -7.03 -8.53
CA ALA A 325 16.92 -7.38 -7.30
C ALA A 325 17.79 -8.21 -6.35
N VAL A 326 18.41 -9.27 -6.86
CA VAL A 326 19.21 -10.17 -6.02
C VAL A 326 20.54 -9.55 -5.61
N MET A 327 21.20 -8.82 -6.50
CA MET A 327 22.44 -8.10 -6.15
C MET A 327 22.21 -7.09 -5.03
N ALA A 328 21.12 -6.30 -5.10
CA ALA A 328 20.75 -5.38 -4.03
C ALA A 328 20.42 -6.11 -2.73
N MET A 329 19.64 -7.21 -2.79
CA MET A 329 19.31 -8.03 -1.62
C MET A 329 20.55 -8.61 -0.95
N ARG A 330 21.52 -9.13 -1.70
CA ARG A 330 22.79 -9.66 -1.15
C ARG A 330 23.63 -8.60 -0.43
N LYS A 331 23.38 -7.32 -0.68
CA LYS A 331 23.98 -6.16 0.02
C LYS A 331 23.14 -5.70 1.23
N GLY A 332 22.07 -6.42 1.57
CA GLY A 332 21.22 -6.10 2.71
C GLY A 332 20.07 -5.13 2.41
N VAL A 333 19.84 -4.79 1.14
CA VAL A 333 18.68 -3.98 0.74
C VAL A 333 17.42 -4.84 0.80
N ARG A 334 16.35 -4.31 1.38
CA ARG A 334 15.02 -4.94 1.30
C ARG A 334 14.44 -4.74 -0.08
N VAL A 335 14.14 -5.83 -0.75
CA VAL A 335 13.70 -5.82 -2.15
C VAL A 335 12.27 -6.36 -2.25
N ALA A 336 11.42 -5.63 -2.97
CA ALA A 336 10.12 -6.11 -3.44
C ALA A 336 10.08 -6.13 -4.96
N ILE A 337 9.36 -7.11 -5.51
CA ILE A 337 8.95 -7.15 -6.91
C ILE A 337 7.55 -6.56 -7.01
N LYS A 338 7.33 -5.64 -7.93
CA LYS A 338 6.10 -4.87 -8.09
C LYS A 338 5.59 -4.90 -9.53
N SER A 339 4.34 -4.54 -9.73
CA SER A 339 3.73 -4.59 -11.07
C SER A 339 3.84 -3.28 -11.87
N ASP A 340 3.47 -2.15 -11.29
CA ASP A 340 3.28 -0.89 -12.02
C ASP A 340 2.29 -1.01 -13.20
N SER A 341 1.33 -1.91 -13.07
CA SER A 341 0.46 -2.30 -14.18
C SER A 341 -0.86 -2.86 -13.69
N GLU A 342 -1.93 -2.56 -14.44
CA GLU A 342 -3.26 -3.12 -14.20
C GLU A 342 -3.37 -4.61 -14.57
N ASP A 343 -2.51 -5.10 -15.44
CA ASP A 343 -2.54 -6.50 -15.92
C ASP A 343 -1.46 -7.38 -15.30
N PHE A 344 -0.26 -6.87 -15.09
CA PHE A 344 0.87 -7.67 -14.59
C PHE A 344 0.79 -7.96 -13.10
N ASN A 345 0.01 -7.20 -12.31
CA ASN A 345 -0.19 -7.46 -10.89
C ASN A 345 -0.61 -8.91 -10.62
N ARG A 346 -1.47 -9.51 -11.44
CA ARG A 346 -1.90 -10.91 -11.35
C ARG A 346 -0.81 -11.95 -11.62
N ARG A 347 0.40 -11.53 -11.96
CA ARG A 347 1.54 -12.41 -12.30
C ARG A 347 2.77 -12.17 -11.42
N LEU A 348 2.61 -11.49 -10.30
CA LEU A 348 3.74 -11.20 -9.41
C LEU A 348 4.45 -12.46 -8.90
N ASN A 349 3.74 -13.58 -8.76
CA ASN A 349 4.34 -14.87 -8.46
C ASN A 349 5.36 -15.32 -9.54
N GLN A 350 5.04 -15.09 -10.82
CA GLN A 350 5.93 -15.40 -11.94
C GLN A 350 7.09 -14.41 -12.02
N GLU A 351 6.82 -13.14 -11.75
CA GLU A 351 7.88 -12.12 -11.69
C GLU A 351 8.88 -12.41 -10.56
N ALA A 352 8.42 -12.81 -9.39
CA ALA A 352 9.31 -13.23 -8.30
C ALA A 352 10.12 -14.49 -8.67
N ALA A 353 9.52 -15.47 -9.34
CA ALA A 353 10.22 -16.68 -9.80
C ALA A 353 11.40 -16.38 -10.72
N LYS A 354 11.36 -15.31 -11.51
CA LYS A 354 12.47 -14.89 -12.36
C LYS A 354 13.73 -14.55 -11.55
N THR A 355 13.58 -14.06 -10.32
CA THR A 355 14.73 -13.74 -9.44
C THR A 355 15.51 -15.00 -9.06
N ILE A 356 14.84 -16.16 -8.95
CA ILE A 356 15.48 -17.46 -8.75
C ILE A 356 16.32 -17.78 -9.98
N ARG A 357 15.72 -17.67 -11.16
CA ARG A 357 16.37 -18.03 -12.42
C ARG A 357 17.57 -17.14 -12.76
N TYR A 358 17.42 -15.83 -12.62
CA TYR A 358 18.45 -14.87 -13.03
C TYR A 358 19.46 -14.60 -11.93
N GLY A 359 18.99 -14.39 -10.70
CA GLY A 359 19.85 -13.93 -9.61
C GLY A 359 20.28 -15.01 -8.61
N GLY A 360 19.71 -16.22 -8.69
CA GLY A 360 19.95 -17.28 -7.73
C GLY A 360 19.35 -16.98 -6.34
N ALA A 361 18.20 -16.32 -6.31
CA ALA A 361 17.40 -16.22 -5.08
C ALA A 361 16.91 -17.61 -4.69
N THR A 362 16.76 -17.86 -3.39
CA THR A 362 16.04 -19.04 -2.92
C THR A 362 14.53 -18.86 -3.11
N GLU A 363 13.75 -19.94 -3.02
CA GLU A 363 12.29 -19.88 -3.08
C GLU A 363 11.70 -18.99 -1.97
N ASP A 364 12.21 -19.11 -0.75
CA ASP A 364 11.83 -18.26 0.38
C ASP A 364 12.15 -16.78 0.14
N GLU A 365 13.31 -16.47 -0.43
CA GLU A 365 13.69 -15.10 -0.78
C GLU A 365 12.77 -14.52 -1.86
N ALA A 366 12.46 -15.30 -2.90
CA ALA A 366 11.54 -14.87 -3.95
C ALA A 366 10.11 -14.66 -3.42
N LEU A 367 9.62 -15.55 -2.53
CA LEU A 367 8.32 -15.39 -1.88
C LEU A 367 8.29 -14.11 -1.01
N LYS A 368 9.35 -13.86 -0.24
CA LYS A 368 9.46 -12.63 0.57
C LYS A 368 9.38 -11.36 -0.28
N MET A 369 9.90 -11.37 -1.52
CA MET A 369 9.87 -10.21 -2.42
C MET A 369 8.47 -9.81 -2.88
N ILE A 370 7.47 -10.68 -2.73
CA ILE A 370 6.07 -10.41 -3.11
C ILE A 370 5.09 -10.51 -1.92
N THR A 371 5.60 -10.70 -0.71
CA THR A 371 4.77 -10.86 0.50
C THR A 371 5.24 -9.94 1.62
N ILE A 372 6.16 -10.38 2.50
CA ILE A 372 6.56 -9.62 3.68
C ILE A 372 7.40 -8.36 3.35
N ASN A 373 8.21 -8.38 2.30
CA ASN A 373 8.98 -7.21 1.93
C ASN A 373 8.13 -6.05 1.42
N PRO A 374 7.18 -6.26 0.45
CA PRO A 374 6.24 -5.21 0.09
C PRO A 374 5.32 -4.81 1.24
N ALA A 375 4.90 -5.72 2.14
CA ALA A 375 4.17 -5.37 3.36
C ALA A 375 4.95 -4.34 4.19
N TRP A 376 6.25 -4.55 4.38
CA TRP A 376 7.11 -3.59 5.07
C TRP A 376 7.17 -2.25 4.31
N ILE A 377 7.35 -2.25 2.99
CA ILE A 377 7.40 -1.02 2.18
C ILE A 377 6.16 -0.16 2.38
N ILE A 378 4.99 -0.78 2.49
CA ILE A 378 3.72 -0.07 2.71
C ILE A 378 3.35 0.10 4.19
N GLY A 379 4.16 -0.46 5.12
CA GLY A 379 4.04 -0.26 6.56
C GLY A 379 2.95 -1.09 7.24
N VAL A 380 2.63 -2.27 6.71
CA VAL A 380 1.60 -3.18 7.26
C VAL A 380 2.14 -4.61 7.56
N ASP A 381 3.44 -4.74 7.68
CA ASP A 381 4.13 -6.02 7.90
C ASP A 381 3.87 -6.64 9.28
N ASP A 382 3.35 -5.86 10.22
CA ASP A 382 2.82 -6.34 11.49
C ASP A 382 1.47 -7.05 11.35
N LYS A 383 0.76 -6.87 10.23
CA LYS A 383 -0.59 -7.37 10.00
C LYS A 383 -0.71 -8.42 8.90
N VAL A 384 0.08 -8.30 7.83
CA VAL A 384 0.02 -9.19 6.66
C VAL A 384 1.41 -9.53 6.12
N GLY A 385 1.49 -10.35 5.08
CA GLY A 385 2.71 -10.67 4.34
C GLY A 385 3.47 -11.90 4.83
N SER A 386 3.00 -12.56 5.89
CA SER A 386 3.53 -13.85 6.35
C SER A 386 2.43 -14.64 7.08
N ILE A 387 2.60 -15.97 7.16
CA ILE A 387 1.69 -16.83 7.94
C ILE A 387 2.25 -16.94 9.35
N GLU A 388 1.81 -16.03 10.21
CA GLU A 388 2.23 -15.93 11.63
C GLU A 388 1.02 -15.67 12.53
N VAL A 389 1.10 -16.17 13.76
CA VAL A 389 0.06 -15.95 14.76
C VAL A 389 -0.16 -14.46 15.03
N GLY A 390 -1.41 -14.05 15.05
CA GLY A 390 -1.85 -12.67 15.28
C GLY A 390 -2.03 -11.83 14.00
N LYS A 391 -1.48 -12.26 12.87
CA LYS A 391 -1.66 -11.58 11.58
C LYS A 391 -3.05 -11.86 10.97
N ASP A 392 -3.45 -11.00 10.05
CA ASP A 392 -4.65 -11.18 9.25
C ASP A 392 -4.51 -12.43 8.38
N ALA A 393 -5.58 -13.19 8.26
CA ALA A 393 -5.61 -14.39 7.44
C ALA A 393 -5.84 -14.04 5.96
N ASP A 394 -4.89 -13.29 5.39
CA ASP A 394 -4.78 -13.01 3.97
C ASP A 394 -3.93 -14.11 3.34
N LEU A 395 -4.58 -15.12 2.74
CA LEU A 395 -3.98 -16.40 2.38
C LEU A 395 -4.36 -16.82 0.96
N VAL A 396 -3.49 -17.57 0.30
CA VAL A 396 -3.75 -18.13 -1.03
C VAL A 396 -3.50 -19.63 -1.04
N ILE A 397 -4.49 -20.42 -1.43
CA ILE A 397 -4.34 -21.84 -1.76
C ILE A 397 -4.08 -21.95 -3.26
N TRP A 398 -2.99 -22.60 -3.63
CA TRP A 398 -2.52 -22.72 -5.02
C TRP A 398 -2.74 -24.11 -5.58
N ASP A 399 -3.30 -24.18 -6.78
CA ASP A 399 -3.28 -25.36 -7.63
C ASP A 399 -1.95 -25.38 -8.40
N GLY A 400 -1.00 -26.17 -7.92
CA GLY A 400 0.39 -26.22 -8.39
C GLY A 400 1.35 -25.32 -7.59
N TYR A 401 2.64 -25.35 -7.95
CA TYR A 401 3.70 -24.64 -7.26
C TYR A 401 3.58 -23.13 -7.45
N PRO A 402 3.53 -22.31 -6.37
CA PRO A 402 3.23 -20.88 -6.46
C PRO A 402 4.17 -20.08 -7.36
N LEU A 403 5.49 -20.35 -7.26
CA LEU A 403 6.52 -19.65 -8.04
C LEU A 403 6.73 -20.30 -9.42
N SER A 404 5.64 -20.63 -10.07
CA SER A 404 5.62 -21.25 -11.41
C SER A 404 4.53 -20.62 -12.27
N SER A 405 4.73 -20.60 -13.58
CA SER A 405 3.68 -20.22 -14.55
C SER A 405 2.49 -21.19 -14.58
N TYR A 406 2.66 -22.40 -14.04
CA TYR A 406 1.59 -23.39 -13.89
C TYR A 406 0.87 -23.30 -12.54
N GLY A 407 1.44 -22.61 -11.56
CA GLY A 407 0.79 -22.34 -10.28
C GLY A 407 -0.29 -21.28 -10.45
N VAL A 408 -1.53 -21.64 -10.13
CA VAL A 408 -2.68 -20.72 -10.20
C VAL A 408 -3.43 -20.73 -8.87
N PRO A 409 -3.91 -19.58 -8.38
CA PRO A 409 -4.74 -19.55 -7.18
C PRO A 409 -6.00 -20.37 -7.36
N GLU A 410 -6.32 -21.21 -6.38
CA GLU A 410 -7.60 -21.92 -6.29
C GLU A 410 -8.56 -21.13 -5.41
N LYS A 411 -8.09 -20.71 -4.23
CA LYS A 411 -8.85 -19.87 -3.32
C LYS A 411 -7.97 -18.74 -2.78
N VAL A 412 -8.56 -17.56 -2.64
CA VAL A 412 -7.93 -16.42 -1.99
C VAL A 412 -8.80 -15.96 -0.84
N LEU A 413 -8.21 -15.93 0.33
CA LEU A 413 -8.84 -15.47 1.56
C LEU A 413 -8.26 -14.08 1.92
N ILE A 414 -9.13 -13.19 2.40
CA ILE A 414 -8.76 -11.91 3.00
C ILE A 414 -9.51 -11.78 4.32
N ASP A 415 -8.79 -11.49 5.40
CA ASP A 415 -9.34 -11.50 6.76
C ASP A 415 -10.12 -12.80 7.07
N GLY A 416 -9.62 -13.93 6.55
CA GLY A 416 -10.23 -15.24 6.73
C GLY A 416 -11.44 -15.53 5.85
N GLU A 417 -11.97 -14.59 5.09
CA GLU A 417 -13.11 -14.77 4.19
C GLU A 417 -12.66 -15.05 2.76
N ILE A 418 -13.36 -15.92 2.04
CA ILE A 418 -13.03 -16.28 0.66
C ILE A 418 -13.60 -15.21 -0.28
N TYR A 419 -12.69 -14.43 -0.91
CA TYR A 419 -13.03 -13.43 -1.95
C TYR A 419 -12.83 -13.94 -3.38
N PHE A 420 -12.07 -15.01 -3.56
CA PHE A 420 -11.93 -15.68 -4.84
C PHE A 420 -11.97 -17.20 -4.65
N ASP A 421 -12.81 -17.88 -5.41
CA ASP A 421 -12.84 -19.32 -5.53
C ASP A 421 -12.93 -19.67 -7.02
N ARG A 422 -11.90 -20.35 -7.55
CA ARG A 422 -11.82 -20.71 -8.96
C ARG A 422 -12.94 -21.63 -9.40
N GLN A 423 -13.50 -22.43 -8.47
CA GLN A 423 -14.62 -23.32 -8.73
C GLN A 423 -15.97 -22.61 -8.70
N GLN A 424 -16.00 -21.37 -8.15
CA GLN A 424 -17.20 -20.53 -8.06
C GLN A 424 -16.90 -19.15 -8.65
N PRO A 425 -16.73 -19.03 -9.99
CA PRO A 425 -16.43 -17.77 -10.62
C PRO A 425 -17.55 -16.76 -10.36
N GLY A 426 -17.15 -15.54 -9.92
CA GLY A 426 -18.09 -14.48 -9.55
C GLY A 426 -18.42 -14.41 -8.05
N LEU A 427 -17.79 -15.19 -7.20
CA LEU A 427 -17.83 -14.96 -5.75
C LEU A 427 -17.34 -13.53 -5.48
N GLY A 428 -18.04 -12.77 -4.65
CA GLY A 428 -17.78 -11.33 -4.43
C GLY A 428 -18.48 -10.39 -5.42
N THR A 429 -19.07 -10.90 -6.51
CA THR A 429 -19.80 -10.06 -7.47
C THR A 429 -21.30 -9.92 -7.17
N THR A 430 -21.81 -10.61 -6.14
CA THR A 430 -23.23 -10.70 -5.82
C THR A 430 -23.85 -9.40 -5.31
N HIS A 431 -23.04 -8.43 -4.91
CA HIS A 431 -23.51 -7.11 -4.45
C HIS A 431 -23.85 -6.13 -5.59
N TYR A 432 -23.59 -6.51 -6.85
CA TYR A 432 -23.82 -5.67 -8.04
C TYR A 432 -24.99 -6.20 -8.91
N LYS A 433 -26.04 -6.77 -8.31
CA LYS A 433 -27.28 -7.11 -9.02
C LYS A 433 -28.34 -6.03 -8.86
#